data_bb28f0c22d0fcbaf646bef92f36505c5
#
_entry.id   bb28f0c22d0fcbaf646bef92f36505c5
#
_cell.length_a   1.000
_cell.length_b   1.000
_cell.length_c   1.000
_cell.angle_alpha   90.00
_cell.angle_beta   90.00
_cell.angle_gamma   90.00
#
_symmetry.space_group_name_H-M   'P 1'
#
loop_
_entity.id
_entity.type
_entity.pdbx_description
1 polymer ?
#
loop_
_entity_poly.entity_id
_entity_poly.type
_entity_poly.pdbx_seq_one_letter_code
_entity_poly.pdbx_strand_id
1 'polypeptide(L)'
;MKESHNDALKQQFIHESGYKTRFSLDILRDSRLVQMAAGDFIVKEGSQPAYLFYLVRGRAKLYATLPNGKVSLIDFFSAPCFIGEIELVDADHEPRAVQAIEECWCLALPIKQYRSLLLNDATFLRHLCVALSQKNYRNIVSLTQNQSFPLINRLAAFILLTQNCDIYREKHTQAAEYMGVSYRHLLFVIAQLTQEDVLVKQKAGYIIKNKRQLITLAREMDPGNTFTALLQ
;
A
#
# COMPACT_ATOMS: atom_id res chain seq x y z
N MET A 1 -0.74 -0.13 -16.71
CA MET A 1 -0.18 -1.49 -16.55
C MET A 1 0.54 -1.89 -17.85
N LYS A 2 1.82 -2.28 -17.75
CA LYS A 2 2.65 -2.72 -18.87
C LYS A 2 3.20 -4.12 -18.57
N GLU A 3 2.96 -5.09 -19.44
CA GLU A 3 3.55 -6.43 -19.31
C GLU A 3 5.05 -6.38 -19.67
N SER A 4 5.87 -7.08 -18.89
CA SER A 4 7.31 -7.23 -19.12
C SER A 4 7.63 -8.66 -19.51
N HIS A 5 8.34 -8.81 -20.62
CA HIS A 5 8.81 -10.12 -21.14
C HIS A 5 10.26 -10.43 -20.68
N ASN A 6 10.76 -9.77 -19.65
CA ASN A 6 12.08 -10.04 -19.08
C ASN A 6 12.01 -11.23 -18.13
N ASP A 7 12.30 -12.42 -18.63
CA ASP A 7 12.25 -13.68 -17.87
C ASP A 7 13.27 -13.70 -16.72
N ALA A 8 14.44 -13.13 -16.88
CA ALA A 8 15.45 -13.07 -15.84
C ALA A 8 14.95 -12.26 -14.64
N LEU A 9 14.37 -11.08 -14.90
CA LEU A 9 13.78 -10.22 -13.87
C LEU A 9 12.57 -10.90 -13.21
N LYS A 10 11.73 -11.59 -13.99
CA LYS A 10 10.61 -12.37 -13.47
C LYS A 10 11.09 -13.44 -12.48
N GLN A 11 12.11 -14.22 -12.84
CA GLN A 11 12.67 -15.27 -11.99
C GLN A 11 13.30 -14.69 -10.72
N GLN A 12 14.00 -13.58 -10.83
CA GLN A 12 14.56 -12.86 -9.69
C GLN A 12 13.44 -12.49 -8.69
N PHE A 13 12.37 -11.82 -9.14
CA PHE A 13 11.25 -11.44 -8.28
C PHE A 13 10.51 -12.63 -7.67
N ILE A 14 10.33 -13.72 -8.42
CA ILE A 14 9.74 -14.97 -7.90
C ILE A 14 10.57 -15.50 -6.74
N HIS A 15 11.89 -15.53 -6.88
CA HIS A 15 12.81 -16.02 -5.86
C HIS A 15 12.83 -15.11 -4.62
N GLU A 16 13.07 -13.81 -4.81
CA GLU A 16 13.21 -12.83 -3.73
C GLU A 16 11.91 -12.67 -2.90
N SER A 17 10.75 -12.70 -3.55
CA SER A 17 9.46 -12.53 -2.87
C SER A 17 8.89 -13.82 -2.26
N GLY A 18 9.49 -14.97 -2.54
CA GLY A 18 8.96 -16.28 -2.13
C GLY A 18 7.61 -16.61 -2.77
N TYR A 19 7.30 -16.04 -3.94
CA TYR A 19 6.01 -16.23 -4.61
C TYR A 19 5.64 -17.69 -4.83
N LYS A 20 6.60 -18.49 -5.33
CA LYS A 20 6.39 -19.93 -5.61
C LYS A 20 5.91 -20.71 -4.39
N THR A 21 6.42 -20.39 -3.20
CA THR A 21 6.10 -21.13 -1.97
C THR A 21 4.70 -20.83 -1.42
N ARG A 22 4.00 -19.85 -2.00
CA ARG A 22 2.63 -19.49 -1.60
C ARG A 22 1.58 -20.45 -2.14
N PHE A 23 1.94 -21.34 -3.06
CA PHE A 23 1.02 -22.23 -3.77
C PHE A 23 1.55 -23.66 -3.77
N SER A 24 0.65 -24.64 -3.75
CA SER A 24 0.99 -26.04 -4.05
C SER A 24 0.95 -26.32 -5.55
N LEU A 25 0.32 -25.46 -6.32
CA LEU A 25 0.13 -25.55 -7.77
C LEU A 25 1.31 -24.95 -8.54
N ASP A 26 1.55 -25.47 -9.74
CA ASP A 26 2.47 -24.82 -10.68
C ASP A 26 1.75 -23.66 -11.41
N ILE A 27 1.95 -22.45 -10.87
CA ILE A 27 1.35 -21.21 -11.41
C ILE A 27 2.35 -20.35 -12.18
N LEU A 28 3.63 -20.76 -12.23
CA LEU A 28 4.70 -19.90 -12.72
C LEU A 28 4.59 -19.62 -14.23
N ARG A 29 4.12 -20.61 -14.99
CA ARG A 29 3.95 -20.50 -16.44
C ARG A 29 2.95 -19.40 -16.82
N ASP A 30 1.83 -19.32 -16.10
CA ASP A 30 0.73 -18.40 -16.43
C ASP A 30 0.80 -17.09 -15.62
N SER A 31 1.72 -16.99 -14.67
CA SER A 31 2.00 -15.73 -13.96
C SER A 31 2.74 -14.77 -14.91
N ARG A 32 2.22 -13.56 -15.07
CA ARG A 32 2.84 -12.50 -15.89
C ARG A 32 3.55 -11.50 -15.01
N LEU A 33 4.70 -11.03 -15.43
CA LEU A 33 5.35 -9.89 -14.78
C LEU A 33 4.79 -8.60 -15.36
N VAL A 34 4.25 -7.74 -14.52
CA VAL A 34 3.65 -6.46 -14.92
C VAL A 34 4.23 -5.31 -14.12
N GLN A 35 4.40 -4.17 -14.79
CA GLN A 35 4.88 -2.92 -14.23
C GLN A 35 3.77 -1.88 -14.22
N MET A 36 3.64 -1.15 -13.13
CA MET A 36 2.78 0.02 -12.95
C MET A 36 3.63 1.22 -12.62
N ALA A 37 3.41 2.35 -13.28
CA ALA A 37 4.01 3.61 -12.92
C ALA A 37 3.33 4.21 -11.66
N ALA A 38 4.01 5.13 -10.99
CA ALA A 38 3.39 5.89 -9.92
C ALA A 38 2.09 6.57 -10.39
N GLY A 39 1.00 6.40 -9.64
CA GLY A 39 -0.33 6.89 -9.99
C GLY A 39 -1.20 5.93 -10.80
N ASP A 40 -0.65 4.84 -11.36
CA ASP A 40 -1.45 3.82 -12.05
C ASP A 40 -2.34 3.06 -11.06
N PHE A 41 -3.52 2.64 -11.52
CA PHE A 41 -4.39 1.75 -10.74
C PHE A 41 -4.03 0.29 -10.99
N ILE A 42 -3.74 -0.45 -9.92
CA ILE A 42 -3.57 -1.92 -9.93
C ILE A 42 -4.96 -2.57 -9.99
N VAL A 43 -5.89 -2.08 -9.16
CA VAL A 43 -7.32 -2.43 -9.20
C VAL A 43 -8.11 -1.12 -9.28
N LYS A 44 -9.11 -1.07 -10.15
CA LYS A 44 -10.03 0.07 -10.26
C LYS A 44 -11.28 -0.20 -9.42
N GLU A 45 -11.77 0.82 -8.74
CA GLU A 45 -13.01 0.75 -7.97
C GLU A 45 -14.20 0.33 -8.85
N GLY A 46 -15.06 -0.55 -8.35
CA GLY A 46 -16.24 -1.07 -9.07
C GLY A 46 -15.92 -1.99 -10.25
N SER A 47 -14.65 -2.32 -10.51
CA SER A 47 -14.26 -3.15 -11.63
C SER A 47 -13.57 -4.42 -11.15
N GLN A 48 -14.19 -5.58 -11.33
CA GLN A 48 -13.62 -6.87 -10.93
C GLN A 48 -12.24 -7.06 -11.55
N PRO A 49 -11.19 -7.35 -10.73
CA PRO A 49 -9.84 -7.53 -11.22
C PRO A 49 -9.76 -8.82 -12.06
N ALA A 50 -9.14 -8.73 -13.24
CA ALA A 50 -8.88 -9.89 -14.09
C ALA A 50 -7.76 -10.79 -13.54
N TYR A 51 -6.94 -10.27 -12.63
CA TYR A 51 -5.77 -10.94 -12.09
C TYR A 51 -5.73 -10.86 -10.57
N LEU A 52 -5.29 -11.94 -9.94
CA LEU A 52 -4.71 -11.89 -8.60
C LEU A 52 -3.28 -11.35 -8.76
N PHE A 53 -3.03 -10.19 -8.18
CA PHE A 53 -1.70 -9.60 -8.20
C PHE A 53 -0.93 -9.98 -6.94
N TYR A 54 0.35 -10.28 -7.10
CA TYR A 54 1.29 -10.38 -5.99
C TYR A 54 2.32 -9.25 -6.18
N LEU A 55 2.19 -8.20 -5.38
CA LEU A 55 3.12 -7.08 -5.39
C LEU A 55 4.48 -7.57 -4.92
N VAL A 56 5.49 -7.53 -5.78
CA VAL A 56 6.86 -8.02 -5.48
C VAL A 56 7.82 -6.88 -5.21
N ARG A 57 7.52 -5.67 -5.69
CA ARG A 57 8.29 -4.46 -5.44
C ARG A 57 7.40 -3.22 -5.50
N GLY A 58 7.67 -2.25 -4.62
CA GLY A 58 6.96 -0.98 -4.56
C GLY A 58 5.88 -0.94 -3.49
N ARG A 59 5.15 0.18 -3.46
CA ARG A 59 4.09 0.49 -2.51
C ARG A 59 2.85 0.98 -3.23
N ALA A 60 1.68 0.61 -2.69
CA ALA A 60 0.38 1.03 -3.20
C ALA A 60 -0.53 1.49 -2.05
N LYS A 61 -1.62 2.17 -2.39
CA LYS A 61 -2.60 2.67 -1.44
C LYS A 61 -4.01 2.26 -1.85
N LEU A 62 -4.83 1.94 -0.86
CA LEU A 62 -6.22 1.52 -0.99
C LEU A 62 -7.15 2.69 -0.75
N TYR A 63 -8.08 2.92 -1.66
CA TYR A 63 -9.13 3.91 -1.54
C TYR A 63 -10.52 3.29 -1.58
N ALA A 64 -11.47 3.97 -0.93
CA ALA A 64 -12.89 3.75 -1.15
C ALA A 64 -13.61 5.06 -1.40
N THR A 65 -14.55 5.05 -2.31
CA THR A 65 -15.53 6.13 -2.45
C THR A 65 -16.67 5.89 -1.46
N LEU A 66 -16.86 6.84 -0.56
CA LEU A 66 -17.93 6.78 0.43
C LEU A 66 -19.30 7.13 -0.22
N PRO A 67 -20.44 6.76 0.40
CA PRO A 67 -21.77 7.07 -0.15
C PRO A 67 -22.03 8.57 -0.38
N ASN A 68 -21.31 9.45 0.31
CA ASN A 68 -21.37 10.91 0.13
C ASN A 68 -20.45 11.42 -1.02
N GLY A 69 -19.87 10.53 -1.83
CA GLY A 69 -18.98 10.85 -2.94
C GLY A 69 -17.55 11.22 -2.54
N LYS A 70 -17.20 11.21 -1.26
CA LYS A 70 -15.84 11.45 -0.81
C LYS A 70 -14.96 10.23 -1.02
N VAL A 71 -13.74 10.45 -1.46
CA VAL A 71 -12.73 9.39 -1.62
C VAL A 71 -11.88 9.33 -0.34
N SER A 72 -12.03 8.23 0.41
CA SER A 72 -11.28 7.99 1.65
C SER A 72 -10.12 7.05 1.40
N LEU A 73 -8.94 7.41 1.91
CA LEU A 73 -7.79 6.52 1.98
C LEU A 73 -7.98 5.55 3.15
N ILE A 74 -7.85 4.24 2.85
CA ILE A 74 -8.15 3.18 3.83
C ILE A 74 -6.86 2.57 4.37
N ASP A 75 -5.92 2.15 3.49
CA ASP A 75 -4.75 1.38 3.87
C ASP A 75 -3.59 1.57 2.88
N PHE A 76 -2.43 1.09 3.27
CA PHE A 76 -1.21 1.04 2.47
C PHE A 76 -0.73 -0.39 2.30
N PHE A 77 -0.26 -0.70 1.10
CA PHE A 77 0.34 -1.99 0.75
C PHE A 77 1.81 -1.82 0.42
N SER A 78 2.66 -2.63 1.04
CA SER A 78 4.08 -2.75 0.72
C SER A 78 4.37 -4.16 0.25
N ALA A 79 5.27 -4.31 -0.71
CA ALA A 79 5.75 -5.61 -1.17
C ALA A 79 6.48 -6.37 -0.03
N PRO A 80 6.35 -7.72 0.05
CA PRO A 80 5.49 -8.56 -0.79
C PRO A 80 4.06 -8.68 -0.23
N CYS A 81 3.02 -8.58 -1.04
CA CYS A 81 1.62 -8.80 -0.61
C CYS A 81 0.68 -9.15 -1.78
N PHE A 82 -0.44 -9.81 -1.47
CA PHE A 82 -1.52 -10.03 -2.42
C PHE A 82 -2.39 -8.77 -2.58
N ILE A 83 -2.91 -8.54 -3.79
CA ILE A 83 -3.90 -7.53 -4.16
C ILE A 83 -4.93 -8.18 -5.09
N GLY A 84 -6.22 -7.98 -4.83
CA GLY A 84 -7.32 -8.65 -5.55
C GLY A 84 -7.70 -10.01 -4.94
N GLU A 85 -7.18 -10.29 -3.74
CA GLU A 85 -7.44 -11.53 -3.02
C GLU A 85 -8.85 -11.58 -2.43
N ILE A 86 -9.44 -10.45 -2.07
CA ILE A 86 -10.81 -10.39 -1.55
C ILE A 86 -11.78 -10.78 -2.66
N GLU A 87 -11.62 -10.18 -3.83
CA GLU A 87 -12.43 -10.44 -5.03
C GLU A 87 -12.22 -11.86 -5.57
N LEU A 88 -11.05 -12.47 -5.32
CA LEU A 88 -10.82 -13.88 -5.62
C LEU A 88 -11.69 -14.78 -4.73
N VAL A 89 -11.78 -14.49 -3.43
CA VAL A 89 -12.53 -15.30 -2.45
C VAL A 89 -14.03 -15.02 -2.58
N ASP A 90 -14.39 -13.75 -2.57
CA ASP A 90 -15.78 -13.26 -2.65
C ASP A 90 -16.00 -12.51 -3.98
N ALA A 91 -16.68 -13.18 -4.93
CA ALA A 91 -16.94 -12.60 -6.25
C ALA A 91 -17.98 -11.47 -6.22
N ASP A 92 -18.78 -11.40 -5.17
CA ASP A 92 -19.83 -10.39 -5.00
C ASP A 92 -19.29 -9.13 -4.29
N HIS A 93 -18.04 -9.22 -3.77
CA HIS A 93 -17.38 -8.06 -3.18
C HIS A 93 -17.16 -6.95 -4.21
N GLU A 94 -17.57 -5.73 -3.86
CA GLU A 94 -17.33 -4.55 -4.70
C GLU A 94 -15.87 -4.10 -4.57
N PRO A 95 -15.07 -4.16 -5.65
CA PRO A 95 -13.66 -3.85 -5.62
C PRO A 95 -13.39 -2.39 -5.23
N ARG A 96 -12.42 -2.20 -4.36
CA ARG A 96 -11.91 -0.88 -4.00
C ARG A 96 -10.70 -0.51 -4.86
N ALA A 97 -10.45 0.79 -5.02
CA ALA A 97 -9.33 1.25 -5.83
C ALA A 97 -7.99 1.00 -5.13
N VAL A 98 -7.07 0.33 -5.82
CA VAL A 98 -5.67 0.20 -5.38
C VAL A 98 -4.77 0.92 -6.37
N GLN A 99 -4.05 1.95 -5.90
CA GLN A 99 -3.21 2.82 -6.72
C GLN A 99 -1.75 2.74 -6.31
N ALA A 100 -0.85 2.63 -7.28
CA ALA A 100 0.59 2.65 -7.07
C ALA A 100 1.07 4.03 -6.55
N ILE A 101 1.83 4.07 -5.45
CA ILE A 101 2.46 5.29 -4.91
C ILE A 101 3.74 5.61 -5.68
N GLU A 102 4.47 4.56 -6.03
CA GLU A 102 5.74 4.58 -6.76
C GLU A 102 5.71 3.53 -7.87
N GLU A 103 6.81 3.33 -8.58
CA GLU A 103 6.90 2.23 -9.53
C GLU A 103 6.67 0.89 -8.82
N CYS A 104 5.67 0.15 -9.26
CA CYS A 104 5.30 -1.16 -8.70
C CYS A 104 5.53 -2.27 -9.72
N TRP A 105 6.04 -3.39 -9.22
CA TRP A 105 6.13 -4.64 -9.98
C TRP A 105 5.25 -5.70 -9.33
N CYS A 106 4.44 -6.38 -10.16
CA CYS A 106 3.54 -7.42 -9.70
C CYS A 106 3.67 -8.68 -10.56
N LEU A 107 3.51 -9.83 -9.91
CA LEU A 107 3.20 -11.08 -10.61
C LEU A 107 1.67 -11.19 -10.69
N ALA A 108 1.13 -11.24 -11.90
CA ALA A 108 -0.30 -11.25 -12.20
C ALA A 108 -0.73 -12.64 -12.64
N LEU A 109 -1.61 -13.28 -11.85
CA LEU A 109 -2.17 -14.61 -12.13
C LEU A 109 -3.64 -14.46 -12.57
N PRO A 110 -4.07 -15.00 -13.73
CA PRO A 110 -5.44 -14.84 -14.23
C PRO A 110 -6.49 -15.44 -13.28
N ILE A 111 -7.37 -14.61 -12.69
CA ILE A 111 -8.41 -15.09 -11.74
C ILE A 111 -9.35 -16.07 -12.41
N LYS A 112 -9.85 -15.76 -13.60
CA LYS A 112 -10.83 -16.60 -14.32
C LYS A 112 -10.36 -18.05 -14.47
N GLN A 113 -9.08 -18.25 -14.72
CA GLN A 113 -8.49 -19.57 -14.93
C GLN A 113 -8.18 -20.29 -13.62
N TYR A 114 -7.71 -19.55 -12.62
CA TYR A 114 -7.12 -20.12 -11.41
C TYR A 114 -8.03 -20.09 -10.17
N ARG A 115 -9.14 -19.34 -10.19
CA ARG A 115 -10.01 -19.18 -9.01
C ARG A 115 -10.38 -20.51 -8.35
N SER A 116 -10.96 -21.44 -9.10
CA SER A 116 -11.39 -22.75 -8.55
C SER A 116 -10.22 -23.56 -8.01
N LEU A 117 -9.08 -23.52 -8.68
CA LEU A 117 -7.87 -24.23 -8.25
C LEU A 117 -7.31 -23.62 -6.95
N LEU A 118 -7.23 -22.29 -6.87
CA LEU A 118 -6.70 -21.59 -5.69
C LEU A 118 -7.62 -21.74 -4.48
N LEU A 119 -8.93 -21.74 -4.66
CA LEU A 119 -9.89 -21.96 -3.56
C LEU A 119 -9.85 -23.40 -3.03
N ASN A 120 -9.23 -24.35 -3.74
CA ASN A 120 -8.99 -25.72 -3.30
C ASN A 120 -7.51 -25.97 -2.94
N ASP A 121 -6.62 -24.97 -3.03
CA ASP A 121 -5.22 -25.08 -2.65
C ASP A 121 -5.05 -24.71 -1.16
N ALA A 122 -4.91 -25.70 -0.30
CA ALA A 122 -4.74 -25.51 1.14
C ALA A 122 -3.49 -24.68 1.48
N THR A 123 -2.41 -24.77 0.70
CA THR A 123 -1.20 -23.96 0.87
C THR A 123 -1.48 -22.50 0.61
N PHE A 124 -2.11 -22.19 -0.52
CA PHE A 124 -2.51 -20.82 -0.85
C PHE A 124 -3.46 -20.26 0.19
N LEU A 125 -4.54 -20.98 0.54
CA LEU A 125 -5.53 -20.51 1.51
C LEU A 125 -4.90 -20.24 2.89
N ARG A 126 -3.95 -21.06 3.34
CA ARG A 126 -3.20 -20.82 4.58
C ARG A 126 -2.43 -19.51 4.52
N HIS A 127 -1.68 -19.27 3.44
CA HIS A 127 -0.95 -18.02 3.25
C HIS A 127 -1.87 -16.83 3.14
N LEU A 128 -2.99 -16.98 2.47
CA LEU A 128 -4.02 -15.95 2.34
C LEU A 128 -4.63 -15.59 3.69
N CYS A 129 -5.02 -16.59 4.51
CA CYS A 129 -5.55 -16.36 5.86
C CYS A 129 -4.56 -15.59 6.74
N VAL A 130 -3.28 -15.98 6.70
CA VAL A 130 -2.23 -15.26 7.44
C VAL A 130 -2.11 -13.81 6.95
N ALA A 131 -2.08 -13.59 5.63
CA ALA A 131 -1.96 -12.24 5.05
C ALA A 131 -3.16 -11.35 5.42
N LEU A 132 -4.39 -11.88 5.34
CA LEU A 132 -5.61 -11.16 5.72
C LEU A 132 -5.65 -10.85 7.22
N SER A 133 -5.25 -11.80 8.07
CA SER A 133 -5.15 -11.59 9.51
C SER A 133 -4.14 -10.48 9.86
N GLN A 134 -2.98 -10.48 9.19
CA GLN A 134 -1.98 -9.43 9.36
C GLN A 134 -2.47 -8.07 8.87
N LYS A 135 -3.18 -8.01 7.73
CA LYS A 135 -3.81 -6.76 7.23
C LYS A 135 -4.81 -6.23 8.26
N ASN A 136 -5.70 -7.10 8.77
CA ASN A 136 -6.70 -6.71 9.77
C ASN A 136 -6.04 -6.20 11.07
N TYR A 137 -5.03 -6.92 11.58
CA TYR A 137 -4.30 -6.49 12.77
C TYR A 137 -3.63 -5.12 12.59
N ARG A 138 -2.96 -4.87 11.45
CA ARG A 138 -2.38 -3.55 11.14
C ARG A 138 -3.44 -2.45 11.13
N ASN A 139 -4.62 -2.72 10.56
CA ASN A 139 -5.72 -1.74 10.56
C ASN A 139 -6.19 -1.39 11.97
N ILE A 140 -6.33 -2.40 12.85
CA ILE A 140 -6.69 -2.18 14.26
C ILE A 140 -5.62 -1.34 14.95
N VAL A 141 -4.34 -1.67 14.79
CA VAL A 141 -3.22 -0.91 15.35
C VAL A 141 -3.22 0.53 14.85
N SER A 142 -3.40 0.74 13.55
CA SER A 142 -3.45 2.09 12.94
C SER A 142 -4.60 2.93 13.50
N LEU A 143 -5.79 2.34 13.65
CA LEU A 143 -6.95 3.01 14.26
C LEU A 143 -6.66 3.40 15.71
N THR A 144 -6.09 2.50 16.50
CA THR A 144 -5.72 2.76 17.91
C THR A 144 -4.67 3.86 18.00
N GLN A 145 -3.65 3.83 17.14
CA GLN A 145 -2.61 4.85 17.09
C GLN A 145 -3.18 6.22 16.70
N ASN A 146 -4.12 6.26 15.74
CA ASN A 146 -4.79 7.50 15.35
C ASN A 146 -5.58 8.16 16.51
N GLN A 147 -6.02 7.38 17.48
CA GLN A 147 -6.71 7.90 18.68
C GLN A 147 -5.75 8.30 19.81
N SER A 148 -4.59 7.68 19.89
CA SER A 148 -3.73 7.75 21.10
C SER A 148 -2.53 8.69 20.95
N PHE A 149 -2.07 8.97 19.74
CA PHE A 149 -0.85 9.76 19.50
C PHE A 149 -1.13 11.19 19.00
N PRO A 150 -0.26 12.17 19.32
CA PRO A 150 -0.33 13.52 18.80
C PRO A 150 -0.35 13.55 17.26
N LEU A 151 -1.03 14.54 16.68
CA LEU A 151 -1.16 14.63 15.22
C LEU A 151 0.20 14.74 14.52
N ILE A 152 1.19 15.37 15.13
CA ILE A 152 2.53 15.53 14.54
C ILE A 152 3.21 14.17 14.29
N ASN A 153 3.07 13.23 15.23
CA ASN A 153 3.62 11.87 15.11
C ASN A 153 2.90 11.09 14.00
N ARG A 154 1.56 11.17 13.99
CA ARG A 154 0.72 10.52 12.96
C ARG A 154 1.00 11.08 11.57
N LEU A 155 1.15 12.40 11.46
CA LEU A 155 1.48 13.05 10.19
C LEU A 155 2.90 12.68 9.72
N ALA A 156 3.88 12.59 10.62
CA ALA A 156 5.22 12.14 10.29
C ALA A 156 5.22 10.71 9.71
N ALA A 157 4.50 9.78 10.37
CA ALA A 157 4.33 8.41 9.90
C ALA A 157 3.62 8.38 8.53
N PHE A 158 2.54 9.15 8.36
CA PHE A 158 1.80 9.24 7.11
C PHE A 158 2.66 9.77 5.96
N ILE A 159 3.45 10.83 6.19
CA ILE A 159 4.38 11.37 5.20
C ILE A 159 5.40 10.31 4.78
N LEU A 160 5.98 9.57 5.72
CA LEU A 160 6.94 8.50 5.42
C LEU A 160 6.32 7.37 4.59
N LEU A 161 5.07 7.02 4.84
CA LEU A 161 4.35 5.99 4.10
C LEU A 161 3.99 6.42 2.67
N THR A 162 3.72 7.70 2.45
CA THR A 162 3.18 8.21 1.18
C THR A 162 4.20 8.93 0.31
N GLN A 163 5.34 9.33 0.87
CA GLN A 163 6.39 10.02 0.12
C GLN A 163 6.95 9.14 -1.01
N ASN A 164 7.37 9.78 -2.09
CA ASN A 164 8.11 9.17 -3.18
C ASN A 164 9.31 10.04 -3.51
N CYS A 165 10.54 9.47 -3.48
CA CYS A 165 11.80 10.19 -3.68
C CYS A 165 11.93 11.43 -2.76
N ASP A 166 11.64 11.25 -1.47
CA ASP A 166 11.63 12.30 -0.44
C ASP A 166 10.68 13.48 -0.73
N ILE A 167 9.66 13.27 -1.57
CA ILE A 167 8.64 14.26 -1.88
C ILE A 167 7.26 13.76 -1.39
N TYR A 168 6.62 14.54 -0.53
CA TYR A 168 5.24 14.35 -0.09
C TYR A 168 4.28 15.15 -0.97
N ARG A 169 3.29 14.47 -1.59
CA ARG A 169 2.35 15.06 -2.57
C ARG A 169 0.88 14.75 -2.30
N GLU A 170 0.56 14.10 -1.17
CA GLU A 170 -0.83 13.73 -0.90
C GLU A 170 -1.72 14.95 -0.70
N LYS A 171 -2.98 14.83 -1.13
CA LYS A 171 -3.98 15.87 -0.90
C LYS A 171 -4.23 16.02 0.61
N HIS A 172 -4.09 17.23 1.12
CA HIS A 172 -4.26 17.51 2.56
C HIS A 172 -5.66 17.16 3.06
N THR A 173 -6.70 17.23 2.21
CA THR A 173 -8.06 16.79 2.55
C THR A 173 -8.10 15.29 2.84
N GLN A 174 -7.47 14.47 1.99
CA GLN A 174 -7.40 13.02 2.17
C GLN A 174 -6.54 12.64 3.38
N ALA A 175 -5.42 13.34 3.59
CA ALA A 175 -4.58 13.14 4.77
C ALA A 175 -5.34 13.48 6.07
N ALA A 176 -6.09 14.58 6.10
CA ALA A 176 -6.89 14.96 7.26
C ALA A 176 -8.00 13.93 7.56
N GLU A 177 -8.67 13.44 6.52
CA GLU A 177 -9.69 12.39 6.65
C GLU A 177 -9.10 11.07 7.17
N TYR A 178 -7.96 10.63 6.61
CA TYR A 178 -7.26 9.42 7.06
C TYR A 178 -6.86 9.47 8.54
N MET A 179 -6.39 10.64 9.00
CA MET A 179 -5.99 10.86 10.38
C MET A 179 -7.14 11.26 11.32
N GLY A 180 -8.38 11.39 10.80
CA GLY A 180 -9.55 11.76 11.61
C GLY A 180 -9.47 13.16 12.23
N VAL A 181 -8.85 14.13 11.53
CA VAL A 181 -8.66 15.49 12.02
C VAL A 181 -9.25 16.55 11.08
N SER A 182 -9.47 17.76 11.59
CA SER A 182 -9.89 18.88 10.73
C SER A 182 -8.75 19.31 9.79
N TYR A 183 -9.12 19.72 8.58
CA TYR A 183 -8.18 20.26 7.59
C TYR A 183 -7.31 21.41 8.18
N ARG A 184 -7.93 22.28 8.99
CA ARG A 184 -7.22 23.41 9.63
C ARG A 184 -6.15 22.91 10.62
N HIS A 185 -6.44 21.88 11.41
CA HIS A 185 -5.48 21.30 12.36
C HIS A 185 -4.32 20.63 11.62
N LEU A 186 -4.61 19.91 10.52
CA LEU A 186 -3.56 19.34 9.67
C LEU A 186 -2.62 20.43 9.12
N LEU A 187 -3.17 21.51 8.58
CA LEU A 187 -2.35 22.61 8.04
C LEU A 187 -1.48 23.28 9.11
N PHE A 188 -1.99 23.39 10.34
CA PHE A 188 -1.22 23.93 11.45
C PHE A 188 0.03 23.06 11.72
N VAL A 189 -0.11 21.73 11.77
CA VAL A 189 1.03 20.82 12.01
C VAL A 189 1.98 20.78 10.81
N ILE A 190 1.49 20.86 9.58
CA ILE A 190 2.35 21.00 8.40
C ILE A 190 3.17 22.29 8.46
N ALA A 191 2.56 23.40 8.88
CA ALA A 191 3.26 24.68 9.04
C ALA A 191 4.34 24.59 10.14
N GLN A 192 4.05 23.90 11.26
CA GLN A 192 5.03 23.63 12.30
C GLN A 192 6.24 22.85 11.76
N LEU A 193 6.02 21.73 11.07
CA LEU A 193 7.11 20.93 10.46
C LEU A 193 7.90 21.74 9.41
N THR A 194 7.27 22.73 8.78
CA THR A 194 7.94 23.63 7.83
C THR A 194 8.78 24.68 8.56
N GLN A 195 8.31 25.24 9.67
CA GLN A 195 9.06 26.17 10.51
C GLN A 195 10.27 25.52 11.16
N GLU A 196 10.16 24.24 11.51
CA GLU A 196 11.25 23.41 12.07
C GLU A 196 12.21 22.87 10.99
N ASP A 197 12.08 23.31 9.74
CA ASP A 197 12.92 22.88 8.61
C ASP A 197 12.88 21.36 8.33
N VAL A 198 11.85 20.67 8.79
CA VAL A 198 11.63 19.24 8.50
C VAL A 198 11.08 19.06 7.09
N LEU A 199 10.15 19.96 6.70
CA LEU A 199 9.54 20.02 5.38
C LEU A 199 9.83 21.35 4.70
N VAL A 200 10.03 21.33 3.38
CA VAL A 200 10.15 22.55 2.57
C VAL A 200 9.08 22.53 1.51
N LYS A 201 8.22 23.57 1.51
CA LYS A 201 7.13 23.73 0.53
C LYS A 201 7.70 23.93 -0.87
N GLN A 202 7.12 23.22 -1.83
CA GLN A 202 7.40 23.38 -3.26
C GLN A 202 6.10 23.53 -4.07
N LYS A 203 6.24 23.81 -5.39
CA LYS A 203 5.10 23.98 -6.30
C LYS A 203 4.18 22.74 -6.33
N ALA A 204 4.73 21.53 -6.17
CA ALA A 204 4.01 20.26 -6.28
C ALA A 204 4.08 19.42 -4.99
N GLY A 205 4.03 20.05 -3.80
CA GLY A 205 4.06 19.33 -2.52
C GLY A 205 5.13 19.82 -1.56
N TYR A 206 5.73 18.92 -0.79
CA TYR A 206 6.76 19.22 0.20
C TYR A 206 7.95 18.30 0.03
N ILE A 207 9.17 18.84 0.04
CA ILE A 207 10.41 18.04 0.15
C ILE A 207 10.65 17.74 1.63
N ILE A 208 11.04 16.51 1.92
CA ILE A 208 11.50 16.09 3.24
C ILE A 208 12.97 16.49 3.37
N LYS A 209 13.25 17.60 4.07
CA LYS A 209 14.59 18.14 4.28
C LYS A 209 15.31 17.41 5.43
N ASN A 210 14.58 17.12 6.51
CA ASN A 210 15.12 16.40 7.67
C ASN A 210 14.40 15.07 7.90
N LYS A 211 14.77 14.06 7.12
CA LYS A 211 14.20 12.72 7.21
C LYS A 211 14.43 12.06 8.57
N ARG A 212 15.58 12.33 9.22
CA ARG A 212 15.89 11.75 10.54
C ARG A 212 14.91 12.23 11.60
N GLN A 213 14.60 13.53 11.66
CA GLN A 213 13.62 14.07 12.60
C GLN A 213 12.21 13.53 12.33
N LEU A 214 11.82 13.44 11.05
CA LEU A 214 10.52 12.87 10.67
C LEU A 214 10.38 11.41 11.12
N ILE A 215 11.45 10.62 10.99
CA ILE A 215 11.50 9.24 11.47
C ILE A 215 11.43 9.17 13.00
N THR A 216 12.13 10.05 13.70
CA THR A 216 12.08 10.11 15.17
C THR A 216 10.65 10.34 15.65
N LEU A 217 9.93 11.31 15.05
CA LEU A 217 8.52 11.58 15.34
C LEU A 217 7.63 10.36 15.05
N ALA A 218 7.83 9.68 13.92
CA ALA A 218 7.05 8.50 13.56
C ALA A 218 7.31 7.30 14.50
N ARG A 219 8.54 7.13 14.96
CA ARG A 219 8.93 6.04 15.88
C ARG A 219 8.28 6.11 17.26
N GLU A 220 7.87 7.28 17.72
CA GLU A 220 7.11 7.40 18.95
C GLU A 220 5.80 6.60 18.91
N MET A 221 5.22 6.41 17.71
CA MET A 221 4.02 5.60 17.51
C MET A 221 4.30 4.10 17.42
N ASP A 222 5.47 3.71 16.93
CA ASP A 222 5.83 2.31 16.69
C ASP A 222 7.29 2.04 17.08
N PRO A 223 7.53 1.77 18.37
CA PRO A 223 8.86 1.42 18.87
C PRO A 223 9.44 0.14 18.23
N GLY A 224 8.58 -0.68 17.58
CA GLY A 224 8.90 -2.04 17.12
C GLY A 224 9.44 -2.17 15.71
N ASN A 225 9.82 -1.08 14.97
CA ASN A 225 10.58 -1.10 13.70
C ASN A 225 9.88 -1.06 12.34
N THR A 226 8.58 -0.83 12.23
CA THR A 226 7.93 -0.74 10.90
C THR A 226 8.51 0.40 10.04
N PHE A 227 8.89 1.52 10.66
CA PHE A 227 9.50 2.67 9.96
C PHE A 227 11.02 2.56 9.77
N THR A 228 11.69 1.63 10.44
CA THR A 228 13.15 1.44 10.30
C THR A 228 13.50 0.79 8.96
N ALA A 229 12.63 -0.06 8.42
CA ALA A 229 12.80 -0.66 7.10
C ALA A 229 12.71 0.36 5.94
N LEU A 230 12.15 1.55 6.19
CA LEU A 230 12.09 2.65 5.20
C LEU A 230 13.39 3.48 5.16
N LEU A 231 14.39 3.12 5.97
CA LEU A 231 15.70 3.78 6.06
C LEU A 231 16.79 3.05 5.28
N GLN A 232 16.55 1.81 4.86
CA GLN A 232 17.44 0.99 4.03
C GLN A 232 17.03 1.07 2.55
#